data_e50a027bd0e5543ce7a3e98484d07dab
#
_entry.id   e50a027bd0e5543ce7a3e98484d07dab
#
_cell.length_a   1.000
_cell.length_b   1.000
_cell.length_c   1.000
_cell.angle_alpha   90.00
_cell.angle_beta   90.00
_cell.angle_gamma   90.00
#
_symmetry.space_group_name_H-M   'P 1'
#
loop_
_entity.id
_entity.type
_entity.pdbx_description
1 polymer ?
#
loop_
_entity_poly.entity_id
_entity_poly.type
_entity_poly.pdbx_seq_one_letter_code
_entity_poly.pdbx_strand_id
1 'polypeptide(L)'
;PVPLTRERQSSRGYNQSEVLAKGLEMEMKVPVYPAVLERLKSKSSQTKMGREERLKNIIQSFRLANREAIRDRHILLVDDVMTTGATLDACCQCLLGGNPASIRLATLAMAVNY
;
A
#
# COMPACT_ATOMS: atom_id res chain seq x y z
N PRO A 1 -3.59 3.57 -4.25
CA PRO A 1 -2.12 3.50 -4.20
C PRO A 1 -1.60 3.09 -2.83
N VAL A 2 -0.50 2.34 -2.80
CA VAL A 2 0.24 2.06 -1.55
C VAL A 2 0.74 3.39 -0.98
N PRO A 3 0.41 3.72 0.28
CA PRO A 3 0.78 5.00 0.86
C PRO A 3 2.23 5.04 1.34
N LEU A 4 2.82 6.23 1.32
CA LEU A 4 4.06 6.56 2.03
C LEU A 4 3.74 7.08 3.43
N THR A 5 4.74 7.05 4.32
CA THR A 5 4.65 7.82 5.57
C THR A 5 4.59 9.32 5.25
N ARG A 6 3.96 10.11 6.11
CA ARG A 6 3.89 11.57 5.92
C ARG A 6 5.27 12.21 5.78
N GLU A 7 6.25 11.72 6.55
CA GLU A 7 7.62 12.21 6.48
C GLU A 7 8.27 11.95 5.13
N ARG A 8 8.13 10.72 4.59
CA ARG A 8 8.66 10.38 3.27
C ARG A 8 7.97 11.14 2.15
N GLN A 9 6.66 11.32 2.25
CA GLN A 9 5.92 12.10 1.27
C GLN A 9 6.32 13.56 1.28
N SER A 10 6.50 14.16 2.46
CA SER A 10 6.96 15.53 2.61
C SER A 10 8.39 15.71 2.08
N SER A 11 9.29 14.78 2.40
CA SER A 11 10.68 14.80 1.94
C SER A 11 10.84 14.62 0.43
N ARG A 12 10.06 13.70 -0.15
CA ARG A 12 10.09 13.38 -1.59
C ARG A 12 9.24 14.33 -2.43
N GLY A 13 8.22 14.95 -1.84
CA GLY A 13 7.27 15.85 -2.50
C GLY A 13 6.09 15.14 -3.17
N TYR A 14 6.15 13.83 -3.38
CA TYR A 14 5.07 13.06 -4.00
C TYR A 14 5.15 11.56 -3.64
N ASN A 15 4.05 10.84 -3.88
CA ASN A 15 3.98 9.40 -3.78
C ASN A 15 3.98 8.79 -5.20
N GLN A 16 4.99 8.01 -5.53
CA GLN A 16 5.13 7.38 -6.85
C GLN A 16 3.95 6.47 -7.19
N SER A 17 3.46 5.69 -6.24
CA SER A 17 2.30 4.81 -6.43
C SER A 17 1.03 5.61 -6.71
N GLU A 18 0.87 6.78 -6.11
CA GLU A 18 -0.24 7.68 -6.39
C GLU A 18 -0.17 8.28 -7.79
N VAL A 19 1.00 8.64 -8.26
CA VAL A 19 1.22 9.12 -9.64
C VAL A 19 0.84 8.04 -10.65
N LEU A 20 1.25 6.80 -10.42
CA LEU A 20 0.87 5.65 -11.24
C LEU A 20 -0.64 5.41 -11.23
N ALA A 21 -1.25 5.45 -10.05
CA ALA A 21 -2.69 5.29 -9.90
C ALA A 21 -3.47 6.36 -10.66
N LYS A 22 -3.04 7.60 -10.62
CA LYS A 22 -3.65 8.71 -11.41
C LYS A 22 -3.52 8.50 -12.92
N GLY A 23 -2.40 7.96 -13.38
CA GLY A 23 -2.24 7.57 -14.77
C GLY A 23 -3.23 6.48 -15.18
N LEU A 24 -3.41 5.46 -14.35
CA LEU A 24 -4.39 4.41 -14.58
C LEU A 24 -5.83 4.94 -14.52
N GLU A 25 -6.13 5.90 -13.65
CA GLU A 25 -7.43 6.57 -13.58
C GLU A 25 -7.80 7.20 -14.91
N MET A 26 -6.86 7.90 -15.53
CA MET A 26 -7.07 8.56 -16.83
C MET A 26 -7.39 7.56 -17.94
N GLU A 27 -6.69 6.42 -17.97
CA GLU A 27 -6.85 5.42 -19.03
C GLU A 27 -8.04 4.47 -18.78
N MET A 28 -8.23 4.03 -17.55
CA MET A 28 -9.27 3.07 -17.19
C MET A 28 -10.59 3.72 -16.78
N LYS A 29 -10.59 5.01 -16.55
CA LYS A 29 -11.75 5.79 -16.04
C LYS A 29 -12.31 5.21 -14.73
N VAL A 30 -11.40 4.85 -13.83
CA VAL A 30 -11.69 4.30 -12.50
C VAL A 30 -11.19 5.30 -11.46
N PRO A 31 -12.01 5.68 -10.45
CA PRO A 31 -11.60 6.69 -9.48
C PRO A 31 -10.45 6.22 -8.58
N VAL A 32 -9.54 7.12 -8.24
CA VAL A 32 -8.46 6.90 -7.28
C VAL A 32 -8.86 7.41 -5.91
N TYR A 33 -8.63 6.60 -4.89
CA TYR A 33 -8.88 6.93 -3.47
C TYR A 33 -7.56 6.93 -2.69
N PRO A 34 -6.81 8.03 -2.65
CA PRO A 34 -5.48 8.05 -2.03
C PRO A 34 -5.50 8.00 -0.50
N ALA A 35 -6.64 8.26 0.11
CA ALA A 35 -6.78 8.34 1.57
C ALA A 35 -7.43 7.10 2.21
N VAL A 36 -7.62 6.02 1.47
CA VAL A 36 -8.21 4.77 2.01
C VAL A 36 -7.23 4.06 2.93
N LEU A 37 -5.97 3.96 2.52
CA LEU A 37 -4.90 3.41 3.32
C LEU A 37 -4.00 4.53 3.83
N GLU A 38 -3.56 4.41 5.07
CA GLU A 38 -2.53 5.25 5.67
C GLU A 38 -1.35 4.42 6.11
N ARG A 39 -0.16 4.93 5.91
CA ARG A 39 1.05 4.35 6.46
C ARG A 39 1.44 5.06 7.74
N LEU A 40 1.48 4.30 8.82
CA LEU A 40 1.84 4.79 10.13
C LEU A 40 3.35 4.93 10.27
N LYS A 41 3.80 5.86 11.13
CA LYS A 41 5.22 6.02 11.44
C LYS A 41 5.75 4.73 12.09
N SER A 42 6.87 4.21 11.57
CA SER A 42 7.55 3.07 12.16
C SER A 42 8.03 3.40 13.57
N LYS A 43 7.63 2.59 14.55
CA LYS A 43 8.22 2.66 15.89
C LYS A 43 9.60 2.03 15.83
N SER A 44 10.63 2.88 15.90
CA SER A 44 12.06 2.57 16.03
C SER A 44 12.62 1.40 15.21
N SER A 45 13.63 1.70 14.41
CA SER A 45 14.53 0.74 13.80
C SER A 45 15.40 0.08 14.89
N GLN A 46 14.90 -0.95 15.55
CA GLN A 46 15.78 -1.82 16.32
C GLN A 46 16.47 -2.78 15.34
N THR A 47 17.77 -2.62 15.22
CA THR A 47 18.64 -3.39 14.33
C THR A 47 18.73 -4.89 14.64
N LYS A 48 18.01 -5.37 15.65
CA LYS A 48 18.04 -6.77 16.15
C LYS A 48 16.70 -7.50 16.05
N MET A 49 15.79 -7.06 15.17
CA MET A 49 14.52 -7.75 15.00
C MET A 49 14.67 -9.02 14.19
N GLY A 50 14.09 -10.13 14.67
CA GLY A 50 13.92 -11.35 13.92
C GLY A 50 12.97 -11.14 12.72
N ARG A 51 13.00 -12.08 11.75
CA ARG A 51 12.18 -12.02 10.54
C ARG A 51 10.68 -11.90 10.84
N GLU A 52 10.20 -12.63 11.84
CA GLU A 52 8.78 -12.60 12.25
C GLU A 52 8.35 -11.24 12.80
N GLU A 53 9.19 -10.62 13.62
CA GLU A 53 8.91 -9.28 14.15
C GLU A 53 8.88 -8.23 13.06
N ARG A 54 9.77 -8.34 12.06
CA ARG A 54 9.75 -7.44 10.89
C ARG A 54 8.46 -7.56 10.11
N LEU A 55 7.96 -8.78 9.89
CA LEU A 55 6.69 -9.02 9.21
C LEU A 55 5.51 -8.44 9.99
N LYS A 56 5.46 -8.67 11.31
CA LYS A 56 4.43 -8.08 12.18
C LYS A 56 4.46 -6.55 12.13
N ASN A 57 5.65 -5.95 12.16
CA ASN A 57 5.81 -4.50 12.10
C ASN A 57 5.35 -3.94 10.75
N ILE A 58 5.61 -4.63 9.65
CA ILE A 58 5.12 -4.23 8.32
C ILE A 58 3.59 -4.28 8.29
N ILE A 59 2.97 -5.34 8.78
CA ILE A 59 1.51 -5.48 8.84
C ILE A 59 0.89 -4.37 9.69
N GLN A 60 1.47 -4.06 10.84
CA GLN A 60 0.98 -3.02 11.76
C GLN A 60 1.29 -1.59 11.29
N SER A 61 2.08 -1.43 10.23
CA SER A 61 2.44 -0.11 9.71
C SER A 61 1.38 0.52 8.82
N PHE A 62 0.30 -0.20 8.51
CA PHE A 62 -0.80 0.29 7.69
C PHE A 62 -2.11 0.34 8.46
N ARG A 63 -2.95 1.31 8.14
CA ARG A 63 -4.27 1.48 8.72
C ARG A 63 -5.30 1.72 7.62
N LEU A 64 -6.46 1.08 7.75
CA LEU A 64 -7.61 1.34 6.89
C LEU A 64 -8.36 2.56 7.42
N ALA A 65 -8.21 3.69 6.75
CA ALA A 65 -8.77 4.96 7.17
C ALA A 65 -10.23 5.14 6.72
N ASN A 66 -10.63 4.53 5.61
CA ASN A 66 -11.99 4.67 5.08
C ASN A 66 -12.53 3.30 4.60
N ARG A 67 -13.21 2.60 5.50
CA ARG A 67 -13.82 1.30 5.22
C ARG A 67 -14.95 1.37 4.21
N GLU A 68 -15.76 2.41 4.29
CA GLU A 68 -16.96 2.56 3.45
C GLU A 68 -16.59 2.75 1.98
N ALA A 69 -15.44 3.33 1.69
CA ALA A 69 -14.98 3.53 0.32
C ALA A 69 -14.71 2.22 -0.44
N ILE A 70 -14.45 1.12 0.28
CA ILE A 70 -14.05 -0.16 -0.33
C ILE A 70 -15.04 -1.30 -0.13
N ARG A 71 -16.05 -1.11 0.72
CA ARG A 71 -17.04 -2.15 0.98
C ARG A 71 -17.72 -2.60 -0.32
N ASP A 72 -17.75 -3.91 -0.55
CA ASP A 72 -18.37 -4.56 -1.71
C ASP A 72 -17.82 -4.07 -3.07
N ARG A 73 -16.66 -3.43 -3.09
CA ARG A 73 -16.03 -2.94 -4.31
C ARG A 73 -14.85 -3.80 -4.74
N HIS A 74 -14.59 -3.79 -6.04
CA HIS A 74 -13.37 -4.37 -6.60
C HIS A 74 -12.24 -3.35 -6.50
N ILE A 75 -11.17 -3.73 -5.81
CA ILE A 75 -10.05 -2.84 -5.49
C ILE A 75 -8.84 -3.22 -6.34
N LEU A 76 -8.23 -2.22 -6.95
CA LEU A 76 -6.90 -2.33 -7.55
C LEU A 76 -5.89 -1.62 -6.66
N LEU A 77 -5.02 -2.38 -6.01
CA LEU A 77 -3.92 -1.87 -5.20
C LEU A 77 -2.71 -1.64 -6.09
N VAL A 78 -2.19 -0.42 -6.09
CA VAL A 78 -1.11 0.00 -7.00
C VAL A 78 0.14 0.33 -6.20
N ASP A 79 1.27 -0.24 -6.63
CA ASP A 79 2.60 0.09 -6.12
C ASP A 79 3.59 0.26 -7.28
N ASP A 80 4.72 0.91 -7.05
CA ASP A 80 5.73 1.13 -8.08
C ASP A 80 6.59 -0.12 -8.31
N VAL A 81 7.20 -0.66 -7.26
CA VAL A 81 8.10 -1.82 -7.32
C VAL A 81 7.75 -2.85 -6.26
N MET A 82 7.57 -4.08 -6.68
CA MET A 82 7.45 -5.22 -5.78
C MET A 82 8.82 -5.90 -5.63
N THR A 83 9.29 -6.05 -4.40
CA THR A 83 10.49 -6.82 -4.09
C THR A 83 10.13 -8.18 -3.51
N THR A 84 9.86 -8.27 -2.20
CA THR A 84 9.41 -9.49 -1.53
C THR A 84 7.90 -9.68 -1.54
N GLY A 85 7.14 -8.63 -1.82
CA GLY A 85 5.69 -8.60 -1.72
C GLY A 85 5.17 -8.30 -0.31
N ALA A 86 6.04 -8.11 0.68
CA ALA A 86 5.64 -7.91 2.07
C ALA A 86 4.77 -6.65 2.28
N THR A 87 5.10 -5.55 1.60
CA THR A 87 4.31 -4.31 1.65
C THR A 87 2.92 -4.50 1.05
N LEU A 88 2.84 -5.13 -0.11
CA LEU A 88 1.56 -5.40 -0.77
C LEU A 88 0.70 -6.36 0.05
N ASP A 89 1.29 -7.40 0.62
CA ASP A 89 0.60 -8.34 1.50
C ASP A 89 0.01 -7.62 2.73
N ALA A 90 0.81 -6.79 3.39
CA ALA A 90 0.35 -6.00 4.54
C ALA A 90 -0.81 -5.07 4.17
N CYS A 91 -0.75 -4.40 3.03
CA CYS A 91 -1.84 -3.56 2.52
C CYS A 91 -3.09 -4.40 2.23
N CYS A 92 -2.94 -5.57 1.60
CA CYS A 92 -4.05 -6.47 1.32
C CYS A 92 -4.75 -6.95 2.60
N GLN A 93 -3.99 -7.36 3.60
CA GLN A 93 -4.55 -7.77 4.89
C GLN A 93 -5.33 -6.62 5.55
N CYS A 94 -4.80 -5.41 5.47
CA CYS A 94 -5.46 -4.22 5.96
C CYS A 94 -6.78 -3.95 5.20
N LEU A 95 -6.76 -4.03 3.87
CA LEU A 95 -7.94 -3.81 3.02
C LEU A 95 -9.04 -4.87 3.25
N LEU A 96 -8.67 -6.12 3.51
CA LEU A 96 -9.63 -7.20 3.80
C LEU A 96 -10.52 -6.86 4.99
N GLY A 97 -10.05 -6.07 5.94
CA GLY A 97 -10.85 -5.58 7.07
C GLY A 97 -12.03 -4.70 6.67
N GLY A 98 -12.06 -4.17 5.47
CA GLY A 98 -13.15 -3.35 4.92
C GLY A 98 -14.15 -4.11 4.05
N ASN A 99 -14.03 -5.43 3.96
CA ASN A 99 -14.89 -6.31 3.16
C ASN A 99 -15.02 -5.91 1.68
N PRO A 100 -13.92 -5.78 0.94
CA PRO A 100 -13.98 -5.55 -0.51
C PRO A 100 -14.51 -6.80 -1.23
N ALA A 101 -15.08 -6.61 -2.41
CA ALA A 101 -15.51 -7.72 -3.26
C ALA A 101 -14.33 -8.50 -3.84
N SER A 102 -13.25 -7.80 -4.17
CA SER A 102 -11.98 -8.40 -4.59
C SER A 102 -10.83 -7.40 -4.44
N ILE A 103 -9.61 -7.93 -4.36
CA ILE A 103 -8.37 -7.13 -4.40
C ILE A 103 -7.49 -7.70 -5.51
N ARG A 104 -7.04 -6.81 -6.40
CA ARG A 104 -6.03 -7.11 -7.42
C ARG A 104 -4.84 -6.19 -7.22
N LEU A 105 -3.69 -6.63 -7.68
CA LEU A 105 -2.43 -5.92 -7.54
C LEU A 105 -1.91 -5.45 -8.90
N ALA A 106 -1.36 -4.25 -8.94
CA ALA A 106 -0.64 -3.73 -10.09
C ALA A 106 0.67 -3.10 -9.63
N THR A 107 1.77 -3.50 -10.25
CA THR A 107 3.10 -2.92 -10.03
C THR A 107 3.75 -2.58 -11.35
N LEU A 108 4.53 -1.51 -11.37
CA LEU A 108 5.28 -1.11 -12.55
C LEU A 108 6.46 -2.07 -12.82
N ALA A 109 7.09 -2.56 -11.76
CA ALA A 109 8.25 -3.43 -11.84
C ALA A 109 8.27 -4.44 -10.69
N MET A 110 8.95 -5.55 -10.94
CA MET A 110 9.24 -6.56 -9.95
C MET A 110 10.75 -6.78 -9.90
N ALA A 111 11.34 -6.62 -8.71
CA ALA A 111 12.75 -6.93 -8.51
C ALA A 111 12.91 -8.44 -8.33
N VAL A 112 13.65 -9.06 -9.22
CA VAL A 112 13.95 -10.50 -9.17
C VAL A 112 15.39 -10.66 -8.70
N ASN A 113 15.58 -11.36 -7.60
CA ASN A 113 16.91 -11.77 -7.14
C ASN A 113 17.24 -13.12 -7.78
N TYR A 114 18.25 -13.11 -8.62
CA TYR A 114 18.82 -14.34 -9.19
C TYR A 114 19.84 -14.96 -8.25
#